data_3c17dc569cb33c22ce43868614906648
#
_entry.id   3c17dc569cb33c22ce43868614906648
#
_cell.length_a   1.000
_cell.length_b   1.000
_cell.length_c   1.000
_cell.angle_alpha   90.00
_cell.angle_beta   90.00
_cell.angle_gamma   90.00
#
_symmetry.space_group_name_H-M   'P 1'
#
loop_
_entity.id
_entity.type
_entity.pdbx_description
1 polymer ?
#
loop_
_entity_poly.entity_id
_entity_poly.type
_entity_poly.pdbx_seq_one_letter_code
_entity_poly.pdbx_strand_id
1 'polypeptide(L)'
;LSIRRQRQMCIRDSIYIDRHLVHEVTSPQAFEGLRMAGRQVRAPGKTIAVPDHNVPTTSDRAKGIDNEESRIQVEALDKNAKDFGIVYYPVDDIRQGIVHIVGPEQGWTLPGMTVVCGDSHTATHGAFGALAHGIGTSEVEHVLATQTLIQKKSKNMKVEVSGTLGLGVSAKDCLLYTSDAADE
;
A
#
# COMPACT_ATOMS: atom_id res chain seq x y z
N LEU A 1 10.45 -19.86 2.52
CA LEU A 1 11.61 -19.03 2.97
C LEU A 1 11.17 -17.84 3.83
N SER A 2 10.04 -17.21 3.52
CA SER A 2 9.44 -16.10 4.27
C SER A 2 9.02 -16.50 5.70
N ILE A 3 8.38 -17.64 5.87
CA ILE A 3 7.89 -18.13 7.16
C ILE A 3 9.03 -18.40 8.19
N ARG A 4 10.21 -18.84 7.74
CA ARG A 4 11.35 -19.04 8.63
C ARG A 4 11.94 -17.72 9.16
N ARG A 5 11.93 -16.66 8.34
CA ARG A 5 12.37 -15.33 8.78
C ARG A 5 11.39 -14.68 9.75
N GLN A 6 10.09 -14.86 9.54
CA GLN A 6 9.07 -14.39 10.48
C GLN A 6 9.20 -15.00 11.88
N ARG A 7 9.60 -16.28 12.00
CA ARG A 7 9.81 -16.93 13.30
C ARG A 7 10.99 -16.37 14.12
N GLN A 8 12.02 -15.85 13.46
CA GLN A 8 13.16 -15.21 14.15
C GLN A 8 12.89 -13.76 14.56
N MET A 9 11.87 -13.12 14.00
CA MET A 9 11.53 -11.73 14.24
C MET A 9 10.60 -11.52 15.45
N CYS A 10 10.01 -12.57 15.99
CA CYS A 10 9.12 -12.50 17.18
C CYS A 10 9.79 -11.94 18.46
N ILE A 11 11.11 -11.77 18.48
CA ILE A 11 11.85 -11.25 19.63
C ILE A 11 11.95 -9.71 19.63
N ARG A 12 11.61 -9.04 18.50
CA ARG A 12 11.79 -7.59 18.34
C ARG A 12 10.59 -6.84 17.75
N ASP A 13 9.43 -7.44 17.70
CA ASP A 13 8.20 -6.80 17.15
C ASP A 13 8.39 -6.19 15.76
N SER A 14 9.34 -6.66 14.95
CA SER A 14 9.58 -6.17 13.61
C SER A 14 9.39 -7.25 12.55
N ILE A 15 8.68 -6.89 11.46
CA ILE A 15 8.35 -7.76 10.35
C ILE A 15 9.14 -7.28 9.12
N TYR A 16 9.80 -8.22 8.42
CA TYR A 16 10.39 -7.89 7.12
C TYR A 16 9.29 -7.72 6.07
N ILE A 17 9.38 -6.69 5.24
CA ILE A 17 8.39 -6.36 4.22
C ILE A 17 8.90 -6.84 2.85
N ASP A 18 8.13 -7.71 2.20
CA ASP A 18 8.48 -8.23 0.87
C ASP A 18 8.15 -7.22 -0.23
N ARG A 19 7.05 -6.45 -0.07
CA ARG A 19 6.62 -5.44 -1.04
C ARG A 19 6.10 -4.19 -0.35
N HIS A 20 6.51 -3.04 -0.87
CA HIS A 20 6.01 -1.74 -0.45
C HIS A 20 5.31 -1.08 -1.64
N LEU A 21 4.02 -0.84 -1.51
CA LEU A 21 3.21 -0.12 -2.48
C LEU A 21 3.11 1.34 -2.01
N VAL A 22 3.37 2.28 -2.91
CA VAL A 22 3.47 3.71 -2.58
C VAL A 22 2.59 4.50 -3.54
N HIS A 23 1.85 5.45 -3.01
CA HIS A 23 1.04 6.38 -3.79
C HIS A 23 1.32 7.85 -3.38
N GLU A 24 0.73 8.81 -4.08
CA GLU A 24 1.07 10.22 -3.98
C GLU A 24 0.65 10.90 -2.66
N VAL A 25 -0.35 10.38 -1.96
CA VAL A 25 -0.93 11.07 -0.80
C VAL A 25 -0.05 10.98 0.45
N THR A 26 0.44 9.78 0.79
CA THR A 26 1.18 9.53 2.04
C THR A 26 2.70 9.53 1.87
N SER A 27 3.19 9.62 0.65
CA SER A 27 4.62 9.46 0.37
C SER A 27 5.46 10.75 0.37
N PRO A 28 4.94 11.96 0.07
CA PRO A 28 5.80 13.14 -0.04
C PRO A 28 6.64 13.43 1.19
N GLN A 29 6.02 13.42 2.38
CA GLN A 29 6.70 13.67 3.65
C GLN A 29 7.67 12.55 4.02
N ALA A 30 7.33 11.29 3.67
CA ALA A 30 8.21 10.16 3.91
C ALA A 30 9.51 10.25 3.09
N PHE A 31 9.44 10.63 1.82
CA PHE A 31 10.62 10.86 0.99
C PHE A 31 11.43 12.08 1.44
N GLU A 32 10.76 13.12 1.90
CA GLU A 32 11.45 14.28 2.46
C GLU A 32 12.21 13.92 3.74
N GLY A 33 11.60 13.13 4.63
CA GLY A 33 12.27 12.59 5.81
C GLY A 33 13.53 11.80 5.46
N LEU A 34 13.49 10.97 4.41
CA LEU A 34 14.69 10.27 3.92
C LEU A 34 15.77 11.24 3.47
N ARG A 35 15.42 12.29 2.69
CA ARG A 35 16.39 13.31 2.24
C ARG A 35 17.04 14.05 3.41
N MET A 36 16.23 14.51 4.36
CA MET A 36 16.72 15.21 5.54
C MET A 36 17.66 14.35 6.38
N ALA A 37 17.39 13.05 6.47
CA ALA A 37 18.22 12.08 7.16
C ALA A 37 19.42 11.57 6.34
N GLY A 38 19.58 11.99 5.09
CA GLY A 38 20.64 11.50 4.18
C GLY A 38 20.52 10.00 3.86
N ARG A 39 19.29 9.45 3.88
CA ARG A 39 19.03 8.03 3.67
C ARG A 39 18.53 7.74 2.26
N GLN A 40 18.83 6.54 1.78
CA GLN A 40 18.33 5.99 0.53
C GLN A 40 17.21 4.98 0.80
N VAL A 41 16.41 4.69 -0.23
CA VAL A 41 15.46 3.58 -0.18
C VAL A 41 16.23 2.27 -0.12
N ARG A 42 15.96 1.47 0.90
CA ARG A 42 16.69 0.23 1.21
C ARG A 42 16.58 -0.83 0.13
N ALA A 43 15.41 -0.96 -0.48
CA ALA A 43 15.14 -1.97 -1.50
C ALA A 43 14.27 -1.40 -2.63
N PRO A 44 14.82 -0.57 -3.55
CA PRO A 44 14.05 0.06 -4.61
C PRO A 44 13.29 -0.95 -5.49
N GLY A 45 13.90 -2.09 -5.80
CA GLY A 45 13.27 -3.15 -6.60
C GLY A 45 12.12 -3.91 -5.88
N LYS A 46 11.85 -3.60 -4.61
CA LYS A 46 10.72 -4.14 -3.85
C LYS A 46 9.65 -3.10 -3.57
N THR A 47 9.86 -1.89 -4.05
CA THR A 47 8.96 -0.75 -3.90
C THR A 47 8.42 -0.36 -5.26
N ILE A 48 7.10 -0.24 -5.36
CA ILE A 48 6.41 0.26 -6.54
C ILE A 48 5.62 1.51 -6.19
N ALA A 49 5.71 2.53 -7.01
CA ALA A 49 4.94 3.76 -6.91
C ALA A 49 3.91 3.84 -8.03
N VAL A 50 2.69 4.22 -7.67
CA VAL A 50 1.57 4.40 -8.60
C VAL A 50 0.73 5.57 -8.10
N PRO A 51 0.46 6.62 -8.91
CA PRO A 51 -0.51 7.63 -8.55
C PRO A 51 -1.92 7.09 -8.78
N ASP A 52 -2.80 7.16 -7.77
CA ASP A 52 -4.15 6.59 -7.87
C ASP A 52 -5.25 7.37 -7.16
N HIS A 53 -4.93 8.20 -6.15
CA HIS A 53 -5.91 8.98 -5.41
C HIS A 53 -6.24 10.32 -6.08
N ASN A 54 -5.22 11.01 -6.60
CA ASN A 54 -5.30 12.37 -7.13
C ASN A 54 -5.18 12.41 -8.66
N VAL A 55 -5.68 11.39 -9.33
CA VAL A 55 -5.68 11.30 -10.79
C VAL A 55 -7.10 11.36 -11.35
N PRO A 56 -7.33 11.99 -12.51
CA PRO A 56 -8.62 11.99 -13.15
C PRO A 56 -9.07 10.58 -13.55
N THR A 57 -10.36 10.30 -13.41
CA THR A 57 -10.97 9.02 -13.81
C THR A 57 -11.60 9.08 -15.21
N THR A 58 -11.46 10.20 -15.89
CA THR A 58 -11.98 10.43 -17.24
C THR A 58 -11.09 9.81 -18.32
N SER A 59 -11.64 9.57 -19.49
CA SER A 59 -10.91 8.97 -20.62
C SER A 59 -9.74 9.83 -21.13
N ASP A 60 -9.74 11.13 -20.80
CA ASP A 60 -8.72 12.10 -21.21
C ASP A 60 -7.71 12.41 -20.07
N ARG A 61 -7.67 11.58 -19.05
CA ARG A 61 -6.81 11.73 -17.86
C ARG A 61 -5.34 12.03 -18.15
N ALA A 62 -4.82 11.57 -19.30
CA ALA A 62 -3.45 11.84 -19.74
C ALA A 62 -3.21 13.29 -20.20
N LYS A 63 -4.27 14.10 -20.38
CA LYS A 63 -4.14 15.51 -20.75
C LYS A 63 -3.66 16.41 -19.62
N GLY A 64 -3.76 15.95 -18.38
CA GLY A 64 -3.29 16.66 -17.19
C GLY A 64 -4.23 16.56 -16.01
N ILE A 65 -3.80 17.12 -14.90
CA ILE A 65 -4.54 17.20 -13.65
C ILE A 65 -4.86 18.67 -13.38
N ASP A 66 -6.15 19.05 -13.47
CA ASP A 66 -6.58 20.45 -13.35
C ASP A 66 -6.44 20.97 -11.91
N ASN A 67 -6.68 20.13 -10.92
CA ASN A 67 -6.53 20.51 -9.53
C ASN A 67 -5.04 20.66 -9.19
N GLU A 68 -4.64 21.85 -8.74
CA GLU A 68 -3.25 22.18 -8.48
C GLU A 68 -2.64 21.34 -7.35
N GLU A 69 -3.36 21.12 -6.26
CA GLU A 69 -2.86 20.32 -5.14
C GLU A 69 -2.64 18.86 -5.54
N SER A 70 -3.58 18.29 -6.28
CA SER A 70 -3.48 16.94 -6.82
C SER A 70 -2.29 16.81 -7.77
N ARG A 71 -2.10 17.77 -8.65
CA ARG A 71 -0.98 17.82 -9.58
C ARG A 71 0.36 17.84 -8.86
N ILE A 72 0.52 18.72 -7.86
CA ILE A 72 1.74 18.83 -7.06
C ILE A 72 2.08 17.49 -6.40
N GLN A 73 1.10 16.78 -5.85
CA GLN A 73 1.33 15.49 -5.21
C GLN A 73 1.77 14.41 -6.20
N VAL A 74 1.16 14.34 -7.38
CA VAL A 74 1.53 13.39 -8.43
C VAL A 74 2.92 13.71 -9.00
N GLU A 75 3.23 14.98 -9.25
CA GLU A 75 4.56 15.42 -9.69
C GLU A 75 5.64 15.12 -8.63
N ALA A 76 5.31 15.29 -7.35
CA ALA A 76 6.20 14.92 -6.25
C ALA A 76 6.47 13.41 -6.22
N LEU A 77 5.46 12.57 -6.45
CA LEU A 77 5.64 11.12 -6.54
C LEU A 77 6.55 10.73 -7.71
N ASP A 78 6.31 11.30 -8.90
CA ASP A 78 7.14 11.07 -10.10
C ASP A 78 8.61 11.42 -9.83
N LYS A 79 8.85 12.61 -9.28
CA LYS A 79 10.20 13.05 -8.90
C LYS A 79 10.83 12.11 -7.88
N ASN A 80 10.10 11.75 -6.82
CA ASN A 80 10.61 10.88 -5.78
C ASN A 80 10.95 9.48 -6.31
N ALA A 81 10.10 8.93 -7.18
CA ALA A 81 10.35 7.64 -7.81
C ALA A 81 11.64 7.64 -8.63
N LYS A 82 11.90 8.70 -9.39
CA LYS A 82 13.13 8.90 -10.16
C LYS A 82 14.35 9.07 -9.27
N ASP A 83 14.27 9.95 -8.27
CA ASP A 83 15.38 10.29 -7.37
C ASP A 83 15.86 9.06 -6.58
N PHE A 84 14.94 8.19 -6.16
CA PHE A 84 15.24 7.01 -5.35
C PHE A 84 15.30 5.69 -6.16
N GLY A 85 15.10 5.75 -7.48
CA GLY A 85 15.22 4.60 -8.37
C GLY A 85 14.20 3.49 -8.13
N ILE A 86 13.00 3.84 -7.65
CA ILE A 86 11.91 2.87 -7.44
C ILE A 86 11.11 2.66 -8.72
N VAL A 87 10.45 1.50 -8.82
CA VAL A 87 9.58 1.20 -9.96
C VAL A 87 8.37 2.12 -9.92
N TYR A 88 8.04 2.73 -11.07
CA TYR A 88 6.98 3.71 -11.15
C TYR A 88 6.12 3.50 -12.40
N TYR A 89 4.80 3.55 -12.24
CA TYR A 89 3.83 3.54 -13.34
C TYR A 89 3.12 4.88 -13.38
N PRO A 90 3.52 5.81 -14.27
CA PRO A 90 2.91 7.13 -14.38
C PRO A 90 1.46 7.07 -14.90
N VAL A 91 0.75 8.20 -14.86
CA VAL A 91 -0.68 8.31 -15.22
C VAL A 91 -1.00 7.79 -16.62
N ASP A 92 -0.08 7.91 -17.56
CA ASP A 92 -0.20 7.47 -18.94
C ASP A 92 0.30 6.03 -19.20
N ASP A 93 0.87 5.35 -18.20
CA ASP A 93 1.30 3.95 -18.32
C ASP A 93 0.07 3.02 -18.35
N ILE A 94 0.07 2.05 -19.27
CA ILE A 94 -1.01 1.07 -19.40
C ILE A 94 -1.22 0.23 -18.12
N ARG A 95 -0.21 0.12 -17.27
CA ARG A 95 -0.24 -0.63 -16.01
C ARG A 95 -0.70 0.22 -14.82
N GLN A 96 -0.88 1.54 -15.04
CA GLN A 96 -1.35 2.44 -13.99
C GLN A 96 -2.81 2.14 -13.64
N GLY A 97 -3.13 2.18 -12.38
CA GLY A 97 -4.48 1.99 -11.83
C GLY A 97 -4.47 2.10 -10.32
N ILE A 98 -5.55 1.72 -9.69
CA ILE A 98 -5.64 1.65 -8.22
C ILE A 98 -4.53 0.75 -7.68
N VAL A 99 -3.75 1.24 -6.74
CA VAL A 99 -2.55 0.54 -6.22
C VAL A 99 -2.86 -0.88 -5.73
N HIS A 100 -4.03 -1.08 -5.11
CA HIS A 100 -4.46 -2.40 -4.61
C HIS A 100 -4.93 -3.36 -5.71
N ILE A 101 -5.16 -2.87 -6.92
CA ILE A 101 -5.42 -3.68 -8.12
C ILE A 101 -4.13 -3.94 -8.88
N VAL A 102 -3.31 -2.92 -9.06
CA VAL A 102 -1.99 -3.02 -9.72
C VAL A 102 -1.10 -4.04 -9.02
N GLY A 103 -1.10 -4.06 -7.68
CA GLY A 103 -0.32 -5.02 -6.90
C GLY A 103 -0.53 -6.47 -7.32
N PRO A 104 -1.75 -7.00 -7.27
CA PRO A 104 -2.08 -8.35 -7.73
C PRO A 104 -1.90 -8.56 -9.23
N GLU A 105 -2.41 -7.66 -10.06
CA GLU A 105 -2.40 -7.81 -11.52
C GLU A 105 -0.99 -7.84 -12.12
N GLN A 106 -0.07 -7.07 -11.54
CA GLN A 106 1.32 -7.01 -12.00
C GLN A 106 2.25 -7.98 -11.24
N GLY A 107 1.69 -8.88 -10.40
CA GLY A 107 2.47 -9.86 -9.67
C GLY A 107 3.31 -9.31 -8.52
N TRP A 108 3.01 -8.10 -8.05
CA TRP A 108 3.65 -7.53 -6.86
C TRP A 108 3.11 -8.13 -5.57
N THR A 109 1.84 -8.54 -5.56
CA THR A 109 1.20 -9.21 -4.43
C THR A 109 1.03 -10.69 -4.73
N LEU A 110 1.69 -11.54 -3.95
CA LEU A 110 1.60 -13.00 -4.08
C LEU A 110 1.32 -13.64 -2.73
N PRO A 111 0.75 -14.87 -2.70
CA PRO A 111 0.52 -15.59 -1.46
C PRO A 111 1.79 -15.74 -0.60
N GLY A 112 1.66 -15.54 0.70
CA GLY A 112 2.75 -15.68 1.67
C GLY A 112 3.69 -14.48 1.76
N MET A 113 3.48 -13.42 0.97
CA MET A 113 4.24 -12.17 1.07
C MET A 113 3.71 -11.27 2.18
N THR A 114 4.60 -10.44 2.70
CA THR A 114 4.27 -9.27 3.53
C THR A 114 4.22 -8.03 2.64
N VAL A 115 3.09 -7.32 2.68
CA VAL A 115 2.82 -6.14 1.84
C VAL A 115 2.43 -4.97 2.72
N VAL A 116 2.95 -3.78 2.43
CA VAL A 116 2.52 -2.54 3.07
C VAL A 116 2.20 -1.46 2.04
N CYS A 117 1.29 -0.57 2.43
CA CYS A 117 0.96 0.64 1.69
C CYS A 117 0.50 1.71 2.68
N GLY A 118 0.70 2.96 2.34
CA GLY A 118 0.20 4.11 3.11
C GLY A 118 -1.31 4.34 2.96
N ASP A 119 -2.10 3.29 2.89
CA ASP A 119 -3.55 3.29 2.63
C ASP A 119 -4.28 2.32 3.56
N SER A 120 -5.45 2.73 4.08
CA SER A 120 -6.27 1.94 5.00
C SER A 120 -6.84 0.66 4.37
N HIS A 121 -6.98 0.59 3.04
CA HIS A 121 -7.52 -0.57 2.32
C HIS A 121 -6.47 -1.65 2.02
N THR A 122 -5.25 -1.50 2.49
CA THR A 122 -4.13 -2.43 2.21
C THR A 122 -4.42 -3.86 2.67
N ALA A 123 -5.21 -4.04 3.74
CA ALA A 123 -5.61 -5.37 4.23
C ALA A 123 -6.35 -6.22 3.17
N THR A 124 -6.91 -5.60 2.12
CA THR A 124 -7.53 -6.27 0.97
C THR A 124 -6.61 -7.29 0.30
N HIS A 125 -5.29 -7.06 0.30
CA HIS A 125 -4.31 -8.02 -0.22
C HIS A 125 -4.32 -9.36 0.52
N GLY A 126 -4.93 -9.43 1.70
CA GLY A 126 -5.18 -10.67 2.43
C GLY A 126 -6.04 -11.66 1.64
N ALA A 127 -6.92 -11.20 0.75
CA ALA A 127 -7.70 -12.03 -0.15
C ALA A 127 -6.83 -12.85 -1.11
N PHE A 128 -5.60 -12.39 -1.39
CA PHE A 128 -4.60 -13.08 -2.20
C PHE A 128 -3.59 -13.89 -1.36
N GLY A 129 -3.89 -14.09 -0.07
CA GLY A 129 -3.00 -14.83 0.84
C GLY A 129 -1.75 -14.06 1.28
N ALA A 130 -1.71 -12.75 1.14
CA ALA A 130 -0.64 -11.90 1.64
C ALA A 130 -0.94 -11.43 3.07
N LEU A 131 0.10 -11.24 3.89
CA LEU A 131 -0.02 -10.51 5.15
C LEU A 131 0.19 -9.03 4.84
N ALA A 132 -0.90 -8.25 4.85
CA ALA A 132 -0.88 -6.87 4.39
C ALA A 132 -1.32 -5.89 5.48
N HIS A 133 -0.59 -4.77 5.58
CA HIS A 133 -0.84 -3.74 6.58
C HIS A 133 -0.92 -2.35 5.92
N GLY A 134 -2.00 -1.61 6.24
CA GLY A 134 -2.06 -0.18 6.06
C GLY A 134 -1.15 0.50 7.09
N ILE A 135 -0.34 1.46 6.67
CA ILE A 135 0.66 2.13 7.52
C ILE A 135 0.58 3.64 7.38
N GLY A 136 0.91 4.36 8.45
CA GLY A 136 0.98 5.81 8.44
C GLY A 136 2.24 6.35 7.77
N THR A 137 2.26 7.66 7.46
CA THR A 137 3.36 8.33 6.76
C THR A 137 4.74 8.09 7.40
N SER A 138 4.84 8.14 8.72
CA SER A 138 6.10 7.87 9.43
C SER A 138 6.57 6.43 9.29
N GLU A 139 5.63 5.49 9.20
CA GLU A 139 5.94 4.09 8.95
C GLU A 139 6.32 3.85 7.48
N VAL A 140 5.74 4.60 6.54
CA VAL A 140 6.16 4.61 5.13
C VAL A 140 7.64 4.98 5.04
N GLU A 141 8.06 6.08 5.70
CA GLU A 141 9.48 6.47 5.78
C GLU A 141 10.34 5.36 6.39
N HIS A 142 9.90 4.78 7.51
CA HIS A 142 10.62 3.71 8.18
C HIS A 142 10.81 2.48 7.28
N VAL A 143 9.75 2.05 6.58
CA VAL A 143 9.83 0.89 5.67
C VAL A 143 10.70 1.20 4.46
N LEU A 144 10.61 2.39 3.88
CA LEU A 144 11.50 2.82 2.80
C LEU A 144 12.98 2.74 3.22
N ALA A 145 13.30 3.19 4.44
CA ALA A 145 14.66 3.21 4.97
C ALA A 145 15.19 1.83 5.38
N THR A 146 14.34 0.94 5.88
CA THR A 146 14.78 -0.29 6.58
C THR A 146 14.27 -1.59 5.97
N GLN A 147 13.23 -1.55 5.17
CA GLN A 147 12.47 -2.68 4.65
C GLN A 147 11.82 -3.52 5.78
N THR A 148 11.56 -2.90 6.93
CA THR A 148 10.91 -3.55 8.07
C THR A 148 9.78 -2.69 8.62
N LEU A 149 8.80 -3.33 9.24
CA LEU A 149 7.71 -2.69 9.96
C LEU A 149 7.70 -3.17 11.41
N ILE A 150 7.58 -2.24 12.35
CA ILE A 150 7.43 -2.57 13.77
C ILE A 150 5.95 -2.80 14.05
N GLN A 151 5.58 -4.03 14.41
CA GLN A 151 4.21 -4.41 14.68
C GLN A 151 4.11 -5.28 15.93
N LYS A 152 3.16 -4.97 16.80
CA LYS A 152 2.77 -5.88 17.88
C LYS A 152 1.99 -7.04 17.30
N LYS A 153 2.22 -8.23 17.84
CA LYS A 153 1.44 -9.41 17.44
C LYS A 153 -0.05 -9.15 17.67
N SER A 154 -0.82 -9.14 16.60
CA SER A 154 -2.28 -8.97 16.66
C SER A 154 -2.94 -10.20 17.30
N LYS A 155 -4.05 -9.97 17.99
CA LYS A 155 -4.95 -11.03 18.41
C LYS A 155 -5.76 -11.51 17.21
N ASN A 156 -6.04 -12.81 17.15
CA ASN A 156 -6.92 -13.35 16.14
C ASN A 156 -8.36 -12.95 16.44
N MET A 157 -9.06 -12.49 15.41
CA MET A 157 -10.51 -12.26 15.46
C MET A 157 -11.15 -13.12 14.38
N LYS A 158 -12.19 -13.88 14.73
CA LYS A 158 -13.01 -14.62 13.79
C LYS A 158 -14.26 -13.79 13.51
N VAL A 159 -14.50 -13.49 12.24
CA VAL A 159 -15.78 -12.97 11.77
C VAL A 159 -16.51 -14.12 11.09
N GLU A 160 -17.70 -14.47 11.58
CA GLU A 160 -18.51 -15.55 11.03
C GLU A 160 -19.83 -14.96 10.50
N VAL A 161 -20.02 -15.06 9.18
CA VAL A 161 -21.23 -14.63 8.51
C VAL A 161 -22.09 -15.87 8.27
N SER A 162 -23.30 -15.89 8.84
CA SER A 162 -24.25 -17.00 8.70
C SER A 162 -25.55 -16.50 8.07
N GLY A 163 -26.21 -17.36 7.31
CA GLY A 163 -27.46 -17.06 6.60
C GLY A 163 -27.25 -16.88 5.09
N THR A 164 -28.26 -16.28 4.45
CA THR A 164 -28.25 -16.04 3.00
C THR A 164 -28.30 -14.55 2.72
N LEU A 165 -27.43 -14.09 1.83
CA LEU A 165 -27.44 -12.70 1.39
C LEU A 165 -28.75 -12.37 0.68
N GLY A 166 -29.32 -11.20 0.95
CA GLY A 166 -30.49 -10.69 0.25
C GLY A 166 -30.20 -10.40 -1.23
N LEU A 167 -31.24 -10.23 -2.00
CA LEU A 167 -31.11 -9.87 -3.41
C LEU A 167 -30.39 -8.52 -3.56
N GLY A 168 -29.33 -8.49 -4.35
CA GLY A 168 -28.52 -7.28 -4.61
C GLY A 168 -27.48 -6.98 -3.53
N VAL A 169 -27.38 -7.79 -2.48
CA VAL A 169 -26.36 -7.64 -1.42
C VAL A 169 -25.14 -8.50 -1.75
N SER A 170 -23.95 -7.92 -1.72
CA SER A 170 -22.67 -8.60 -1.94
C SER A 170 -21.96 -8.90 -0.61
N ALA A 171 -20.94 -9.74 -0.65
CA ALA A 171 -20.08 -10.00 0.50
C ALA A 171 -19.38 -8.72 1.01
N LYS A 172 -19.09 -7.77 0.11
CA LYS A 172 -18.49 -6.48 0.47
C LYS A 172 -19.40 -5.63 1.32
N ASP A 173 -20.71 -5.56 0.98
CA ASP A 173 -21.69 -4.80 1.76
C ASP A 173 -21.78 -5.34 3.19
N CYS A 174 -21.78 -6.65 3.34
CA CYS A 174 -21.81 -7.29 4.65
C CYS A 174 -20.53 -7.00 5.46
N LEU A 175 -19.36 -7.02 4.83
CA LEU A 175 -18.08 -6.76 5.49
C LEU A 175 -17.97 -5.29 5.95
N LEU A 176 -18.37 -4.33 5.10
CA LEU A 176 -18.33 -2.91 5.44
C LEU A 176 -19.25 -2.59 6.62
N TYR A 177 -20.45 -3.12 6.63
CA TYR A 177 -21.38 -2.93 7.75
C TYR A 177 -20.82 -3.44 9.08
N THR A 178 -20.11 -4.57 9.07
CA THR A 178 -19.52 -5.14 10.30
C THR A 178 -18.27 -4.41 10.76
N SER A 179 -17.48 -3.81 9.85
CA SER A 179 -16.29 -3.03 10.23
C SER A 179 -16.68 -1.66 10.79
N ASP A 180 -17.62 -0.96 10.21
CA ASP A 180 -18.12 0.33 10.74
C ASP A 180 -18.72 0.19 12.14
N ALA A 181 -19.44 -0.90 12.40
CA ALA A 181 -20.01 -1.18 13.72
C ALA A 181 -18.94 -1.52 14.79
N ALA A 182 -17.71 -1.79 14.41
CA ALA A 182 -16.61 -2.07 15.35
C ALA A 182 -15.83 -0.81 15.76
N ASP A 183 -16.04 0.31 15.06
CA ASP A 183 -15.38 1.59 15.32
C ASP A 183 -16.23 2.53 16.23
N GLU A 184 -17.49 2.14 16.57
CA GLU A 184 -18.35 2.77 17.58
C GLU A 184 -18.20 2.07 18.94
#